data_099fc47c8f1fcfd2a56d809ca20990e5
#
_entry.id   099fc47c8f1fcfd2a56d809ca20990e5
#
_cell.length_a   1.000
_cell.length_b   1.000
_cell.length_c   1.000
_cell.angle_alpha   90.00
_cell.angle_beta   90.00
_cell.angle_gamma   90.00
#
_symmetry.space_group_name_H-M   'P 1'
#
loop_
_entity.id
_entity.type
_entity.pdbx_description
1 polymer ?
#
loop_
_entity_poly.entity_id
_entity_poly.type
_entity_poly.pdbx_seq_one_letter_code
_entity_poly.pdbx_strand_id
1 'polypeptide(L)'
;MSRAGEVRHATALETVSVTVPEHALELYEAALLSVCGTVGFFLDDDTGLWLVEGVKDQGAHEPELLAALALTDAAAGLQPLVQRRPTHADGWLARTHSAFPEQPVGRRFTIRGTHLTDAALPGRIPVVLDAAIAFGSGEHGSTRGCLRALERIAYRQPKRILDMGTGTGILAMAAAKLLHRTAKATDIEPWSVRVARENVGRNGLTPLIHVRRADGWSAPWVVTGAPYDLVFANILARPLCRMAGSLSRYLAPNGRAILSGLLQRQVRWVLSAHRQHGLVLDATLHEGAWATLVLRHGCG
;
A
#
# COMPACT_ATOMS: atom_id res chain seq x y z
N MET A 1 30.05 -36.93 -9.44
CA MET A 1 29.62 -36.64 -8.05
C MET A 1 28.71 -35.42 -8.09
N SER A 2 27.41 -35.73 -8.08
CA SER A 2 26.32 -34.72 -8.21
C SER A 2 26.08 -34.09 -6.84
N ARG A 3 26.14 -32.76 -6.74
CA ARG A 3 25.72 -32.04 -5.54
C ARG A 3 24.19 -32.01 -5.53
N ALA A 4 23.62 -32.76 -4.60
CA ALA A 4 22.20 -32.64 -4.28
C ALA A 4 21.90 -31.23 -3.79
N GLY A 5 20.92 -30.56 -4.44
CA GLY A 5 20.42 -29.29 -4.01
C GLY A 5 19.66 -29.46 -2.68
N GLU A 6 20.09 -28.74 -1.66
CA GLU A 6 19.34 -28.57 -0.40
C GLU A 6 17.99 -27.96 -0.73
N VAL A 7 16.94 -28.75 -0.59
CA VAL A 7 15.57 -28.26 -0.52
C VAL A 7 15.47 -27.46 0.79
N ARG A 8 15.48 -26.15 0.71
CA ARG A 8 15.13 -25.30 1.85
C ARG A 8 13.72 -25.66 2.27
N HIS A 9 13.58 -26.33 3.40
CA HIS A 9 12.29 -26.53 4.05
C HIS A 9 11.64 -25.16 4.26
N ALA A 10 10.45 -24.97 3.74
CA ALA A 10 9.66 -23.77 4.02
C ALA A 10 9.47 -23.71 5.53
N THR A 11 10.02 -22.69 6.17
CA THR A 11 9.77 -22.39 7.58
C THR A 11 8.27 -22.21 7.77
N ALA A 12 7.69 -22.89 8.77
CA ALA A 12 6.29 -22.71 9.09
C ALA A 12 6.07 -21.25 9.50
N LEU A 13 5.06 -20.60 8.94
CA LEU A 13 4.69 -19.24 9.30
C LEU A 13 3.58 -19.25 10.35
N GLU A 14 3.52 -18.19 11.13
CA GLU A 14 2.39 -17.93 12.03
C GLU A 14 1.86 -16.50 11.84
N THR A 15 0.56 -16.34 12.02
CA THR A 15 -0.10 -15.05 12.12
C THR A 15 -0.33 -14.75 13.58
N VAL A 16 0.14 -13.59 14.02
CA VAL A 16 -0.14 -13.00 15.33
C VAL A 16 -1.13 -11.87 15.12
N SER A 17 -2.26 -11.88 15.84
CA SER A 17 -3.28 -10.85 15.70
C SER A 17 -3.80 -10.32 17.03
N VAL A 18 -4.18 -9.03 17.03
CA VAL A 18 -4.82 -8.34 18.14
C VAL A 18 -5.97 -7.50 17.62
N THR A 19 -7.05 -7.40 18.40
CA THR A 19 -8.19 -6.53 18.08
C THR A 19 -8.19 -5.34 19.02
N VAL A 20 -8.15 -4.12 18.47
CA VAL A 20 -7.94 -2.89 19.21
C VAL A 20 -8.84 -1.75 18.74
N PRO A 21 -9.16 -0.77 19.59
CA PRO A 21 -9.86 0.43 19.16
C PRO A 21 -8.95 1.33 18.30
N GLU A 22 -9.53 2.21 17.50
CA GLU A 22 -8.84 3.07 16.53
C GLU A 22 -7.67 3.86 17.14
N HIS A 23 -7.83 4.37 18.37
CA HIS A 23 -6.79 5.19 19.00
C HIS A 23 -5.50 4.41 19.32
N ALA A 24 -5.59 3.08 19.43
CA ALA A 24 -4.46 2.20 19.72
C ALA A 24 -3.85 1.56 18.43
N LEU A 25 -4.49 1.71 17.28
CA LEU A 25 -4.08 1.07 16.02
C LEU A 25 -2.60 1.30 15.69
N GLU A 26 -2.14 2.56 15.70
CA GLU A 26 -0.77 2.91 15.33
C GLU A 26 0.28 2.31 16.29
N LEU A 27 -0.08 2.15 17.56
CA LEU A 27 0.82 1.57 18.57
C LEU A 27 1.01 0.07 18.35
N TYR A 28 -0.09 -0.67 18.12
CA TYR A 28 -0.03 -2.12 17.88
C TYR A 28 0.52 -2.46 16.49
N GLU A 29 0.24 -1.64 15.49
CA GLU A 29 0.90 -1.75 14.18
C GLU A 29 2.42 -1.63 14.32
N ALA A 30 2.90 -0.60 15.01
CA ALA A 30 4.34 -0.39 15.24
C ALA A 30 4.98 -1.54 16.02
N ALA A 31 4.28 -2.07 17.03
CA ALA A 31 4.75 -3.21 17.80
C ALA A 31 4.91 -4.47 16.94
N LEU A 32 3.90 -4.80 16.14
CA LEU A 32 3.96 -5.96 15.25
C LEU A 32 4.99 -5.77 14.11
N LEU A 33 5.10 -4.56 13.54
CA LEU A 33 6.11 -4.25 12.51
C LEU A 33 7.55 -4.42 13.01
N SER A 34 7.79 -4.31 14.32
CA SER A 34 9.14 -4.47 14.87
C SER A 34 9.66 -5.91 14.79
N VAL A 35 8.77 -6.90 14.67
CA VAL A 35 9.08 -8.33 14.74
C VAL A 35 8.48 -9.17 13.62
N CYS A 36 7.45 -8.68 12.95
CA CYS A 36 6.79 -9.37 11.85
C CYS A 36 7.30 -8.85 10.50
N GLY A 37 7.45 -9.75 9.54
CA GLY A 37 7.86 -9.38 8.18
C GLY A 37 6.78 -8.63 7.40
N THR A 38 5.51 -8.80 7.79
CA THR A 38 4.36 -8.13 7.19
C THR A 38 3.33 -7.86 8.27
N VAL A 39 2.72 -6.68 8.25
CA VAL A 39 1.61 -6.31 9.13
C VAL A 39 0.49 -5.72 8.29
N GLY A 40 -0.73 -6.18 8.54
CA GLY A 40 -1.96 -5.65 7.97
C GLY A 40 -2.94 -5.29 9.07
N PHE A 41 -3.91 -4.44 8.76
CA PHE A 41 -4.99 -4.11 9.69
C PHE A 41 -6.30 -3.95 8.94
N PHE A 42 -7.38 -4.39 9.58
CA PHE A 42 -8.72 -4.46 8.99
C PHE A 42 -9.72 -3.86 9.98
N LEU A 43 -10.60 -2.99 9.50
CA LEU A 43 -11.70 -2.49 10.30
C LEU A 43 -12.83 -3.52 10.25
N ASP A 44 -13.30 -3.92 11.41
CA ASP A 44 -14.57 -4.64 11.57
C ASP A 44 -15.68 -3.58 11.65
N ASP A 45 -16.45 -3.46 10.58
CA ASP A 45 -17.53 -2.46 10.45
C ASP A 45 -18.66 -2.70 11.44
N ASP A 46 -18.85 -3.92 11.94
CA ASP A 46 -19.90 -4.27 12.91
C ASP A 46 -19.52 -3.85 14.33
N THR A 47 -18.27 -3.98 14.71
CA THR A 47 -17.78 -3.67 16.05
C THR A 47 -17.06 -2.33 16.16
N GLY A 48 -16.64 -1.74 15.04
CA GLY A 48 -15.82 -0.54 15.00
C GLY A 48 -14.39 -0.74 15.51
N LEU A 49 -13.95 -1.98 15.71
CA LEU A 49 -12.63 -2.33 16.19
C LEU A 49 -11.71 -2.67 15.01
N TRP A 50 -10.42 -2.51 15.22
CA TRP A 50 -9.39 -2.84 14.25
C TRP A 50 -8.72 -4.15 14.60
N LEU A 51 -8.74 -5.11 13.66
CA LEU A 51 -7.90 -6.29 13.70
C LEU A 51 -6.54 -5.94 13.12
N VAL A 52 -5.48 -6.07 13.91
CA VAL A 52 -4.08 -5.89 13.47
C VAL A 52 -3.43 -7.26 13.41
N GLU A 53 -2.94 -7.65 12.25
CA GLU A 53 -2.34 -8.97 12.01
C GLU A 53 -0.90 -8.82 11.52
N GLY A 54 0.02 -9.54 12.13
CA GLY A 54 1.42 -9.64 11.70
C GLY A 54 1.78 -11.08 11.34
N VAL A 55 2.56 -11.27 10.27
CA VAL A 55 3.06 -12.59 9.85
C VAL A 55 4.56 -12.67 10.08
N LYS A 56 5.00 -13.73 10.74
CA LYS A 56 6.41 -14.04 11.03
C LYS A 56 6.69 -15.53 10.92
N ASP A 57 7.97 -15.90 10.93
CA ASP A 57 8.37 -17.30 11.07
C ASP A 57 7.91 -17.82 12.42
N GLN A 58 7.35 -19.03 12.44
CA GLN A 58 6.81 -19.65 13.66
C GLN A 58 7.90 -19.79 14.72
N GLY A 59 7.63 -19.23 15.92
CA GLY A 59 8.56 -19.24 17.03
C GLY A 59 9.74 -18.26 16.93
N ALA A 60 9.90 -17.53 15.83
CA ALA A 60 10.95 -16.54 15.70
C ALA A 60 10.60 -15.25 16.49
N HIS A 61 11.63 -14.60 17.08
CA HIS A 61 11.53 -13.32 17.77
C HIS A 61 10.47 -13.25 18.88
N GLU A 62 10.25 -14.36 19.61
CA GLU A 62 9.26 -14.42 20.69
C GLU A 62 9.50 -13.44 21.84
N PRO A 63 10.73 -13.33 22.38
CA PRO A 63 11.00 -12.37 23.44
C PRO A 63 10.76 -10.92 23.00
N GLU A 64 11.14 -10.58 21.79
CA GLU A 64 10.97 -9.24 21.22
C GLU A 64 9.48 -8.92 20.98
N LEU A 65 8.70 -9.89 20.49
CA LEU A 65 7.27 -9.76 20.31
C LEU A 65 6.54 -9.50 21.65
N LEU A 66 6.83 -10.32 22.65
CA LEU A 66 6.24 -10.18 23.97
C LEU A 66 6.60 -8.84 24.61
N ALA A 67 7.87 -8.41 24.49
CA ALA A 67 8.31 -7.11 24.99
C ALA A 67 7.64 -5.94 24.26
N ALA A 68 7.54 -6.00 22.95
CA ALA A 68 6.88 -4.96 22.14
C ALA A 68 5.39 -4.85 22.50
N LEU A 69 4.69 -5.98 22.62
CA LEU A 69 3.26 -5.98 23.01
C LEU A 69 3.08 -5.45 24.42
N ALA A 70 3.89 -5.89 25.41
CA ALA A 70 3.79 -5.44 26.79
C ALA A 70 4.01 -3.92 26.93
N LEU A 71 4.98 -3.35 26.21
CA LEU A 71 5.21 -1.91 26.16
C LEU A 71 4.02 -1.17 25.54
N THR A 72 3.44 -1.73 24.50
CA THR A 72 2.28 -1.17 23.83
C THR A 72 1.03 -1.23 24.69
N ASP A 73 0.79 -2.35 25.38
CA ASP A 73 -0.31 -2.51 26.33
C ASP A 73 -0.24 -1.44 27.43
N ALA A 74 0.95 -1.22 27.98
CA ALA A 74 1.15 -0.19 29.00
C ALA A 74 0.93 1.23 28.44
N ALA A 75 1.38 1.51 27.21
CA ALA A 75 1.22 2.81 26.58
C ALA A 75 -0.22 3.10 26.14
N ALA A 76 -0.95 2.08 25.70
CA ALA A 76 -2.34 2.20 25.26
C ALA A 76 -3.34 2.09 26.41
N GLY A 77 -2.92 1.58 27.57
CA GLY A 77 -3.83 1.25 28.68
C GLY A 77 -4.79 0.11 28.34
N LEU A 78 -4.37 -0.82 27.48
CA LEU A 78 -5.17 -1.94 26.98
C LEU A 78 -4.42 -3.25 27.20
N GLN A 79 -5.17 -4.35 27.20
CA GLN A 79 -4.63 -5.71 27.21
C GLN A 79 -5.46 -6.58 26.26
N PRO A 80 -5.28 -6.39 24.93
CA PRO A 80 -6.04 -7.15 23.96
C PRO A 80 -5.58 -8.62 23.96
N LEU A 81 -6.52 -9.52 23.67
CA LEU A 81 -6.19 -10.92 23.49
C LEU A 81 -5.31 -11.09 22.25
N VAL A 82 -4.09 -11.58 22.46
CA VAL A 82 -3.20 -11.95 21.37
C VAL A 82 -3.62 -13.32 20.85
N GLN A 83 -4.08 -13.37 19.62
CA GLN A 83 -4.41 -14.62 18.94
C GLN A 83 -3.24 -15.06 18.07
N ARG A 84 -3.00 -16.37 18.01
CA ARG A 84 -1.96 -16.96 17.17
C ARG A 84 -2.54 -18.08 16.35
N ARG A 85 -2.22 -18.10 15.08
CA ARG A 85 -2.67 -19.14 14.15
C ARG A 85 -1.48 -19.62 13.31
N PRO A 86 -1.26 -20.94 13.20
CA PRO A 86 -0.33 -21.45 12.21
C PRO A 86 -0.77 -21.00 10.83
N THR A 87 0.15 -20.47 10.05
CA THR A 87 -0.11 -20.02 8.69
C THR A 87 0.53 -21.01 7.74
N HIS A 88 -0.27 -21.95 7.23
CA HIS A 88 0.18 -22.81 6.16
C HIS A 88 0.16 -22.00 4.86
N ALA A 89 1.31 -21.87 4.21
CA ALA A 89 1.42 -21.13 2.95
C ALA A 89 0.34 -21.57 1.93
N ASP A 90 0.10 -22.88 1.80
CA ASP A 90 -0.89 -23.43 0.88
C ASP A 90 -2.34 -23.20 1.32
N GLY A 91 -2.65 -23.30 2.61
CA GLY A 91 -4.00 -23.11 3.13
C GLY A 91 -4.41 -21.62 3.22
N TRP A 92 -3.47 -20.73 3.39
CA TRP A 92 -3.70 -19.29 3.35
C TRP A 92 -3.93 -18.83 1.91
N LEU A 93 -3.12 -19.30 0.96
CA LEU A 93 -3.30 -19.09 -0.48
C LEU A 93 -4.69 -19.56 -0.95
N ALA A 94 -5.13 -20.76 -0.58
CA ALA A 94 -6.43 -21.28 -0.98
C ALA A 94 -7.61 -20.47 -0.42
N ARG A 95 -7.53 -20.01 0.83
CA ARG A 95 -8.55 -19.16 1.45
C ARG A 95 -8.57 -17.76 0.86
N THR A 96 -7.40 -17.20 0.58
CA THR A 96 -7.29 -15.88 -0.07
C THR A 96 -7.83 -15.96 -1.50
N HIS A 97 -7.58 -17.04 -2.22
CA HIS A 97 -8.11 -17.23 -3.57
C HIS A 97 -9.65 -17.33 -3.59
N SER A 98 -10.25 -18.09 -2.67
CA SER A 98 -11.71 -18.22 -2.58
C SER A 98 -12.41 -16.97 -2.05
N ALA A 99 -11.69 -16.14 -1.28
CA ALA A 99 -12.21 -14.92 -0.66
C ALA A 99 -11.98 -13.64 -1.50
N PHE A 100 -11.26 -13.71 -2.63
CA PHE A 100 -10.91 -12.55 -3.43
C PHE A 100 -11.63 -12.55 -4.80
N PRO A 101 -12.92 -12.20 -4.84
CA PRO A 101 -13.65 -12.06 -6.08
C PRO A 101 -13.11 -10.88 -6.91
N GLU A 102 -13.45 -10.84 -8.19
CA GLU A 102 -13.16 -9.68 -9.03
C GLU A 102 -13.86 -8.45 -8.48
N GLN A 103 -13.11 -7.37 -8.24
CA GLN A 103 -13.60 -6.16 -7.59
C GLN A 103 -13.61 -4.98 -8.54
N PRO A 104 -14.78 -4.46 -8.92
CA PRO A 104 -14.87 -3.22 -9.65
C PRO A 104 -14.50 -2.02 -8.77
N VAL A 105 -13.64 -1.14 -9.29
CA VAL A 105 -13.26 0.11 -8.63
C VAL A 105 -13.47 1.28 -9.56
N GLY A 106 -14.22 2.27 -9.10
CA GLY A 106 -14.62 3.38 -9.95
C GLY A 106 -15.40 2.92 -11.19
N ARG A 107 -15.21 3.62 -12.29
CA ARG A 107 -15.84 3.31 -13.58
C ARG A 107 -14.93 2.52 -14.53
N ARG A 108 -13.61 2.64 -14.35
CA ARG A 108 -12.62 2.19 -15.33
C ARG A 108 -11.89 0.91 -14.91
N PHE A 109 -11.71 0.64 -13.62
CA PHE A 109 -10.85 -0.45 -13.16
C PHE A 109 -11.63 -1.65 -12.65
N THR A 110 -10.98 -2.80 -12.75
CA THR A 110 -11.34 -3.99 -11.98
C THR A 110 -10.05 -4.64 -11.44
N ILE A 111 -10.08 -5.05 -10.19
CA ILE A 111 -8.97 -5.73 -9.54
C ILE A 111 -9.26 -7.22 -9.52
N ARG A 112 -8.31 -8.01 -9.97
CA ARG A 112 -8.46 -9.46 -10.12
C ARG A 112 -7.33 -10.20 -9.44
N GLY A 113 -7.65 -11.27 -8.74
CA GLY A 113 -6.65 -12.24 -8.29
C GLY A 113 -6.12 -13.07 -9.46
N THR A 114 -4.89 -13.58 -9.33
CA THR A 114 -4.28 -14.49 -10.34
C THR A 114 -5.03 -15.79 -10.53
N HIS A 115 -5.86 -16.21 -9.57
CA HIS A 115 -6.68 -17.40 -9.59
C HIS A 115 -7.91 -17.30 -10.51
N LEU A 116 -8.32 -16.08 -10.87
CA LEU A 116 -9.47 -15.85 -11.76
C LEU A 116 -9.03 -16.01 -13.22
N THR A 117 -9.44 -17.12 -13.85
CA THR A 117 -9.07 -17.47 -15.23
C THR A 117 -10.12 -17.07 -16.26
N ASP A 118 -11.33 -16.73 -15.83
CA ASP A 118 -12.42 -16.27 -16.68
C ASP A 118 -12.15 -14.87 -17.27
N ALA A 119 -13.01 -14.41 -18.18
CA ALA A 119 -12.87 -13.08 -18.77
C ALA A 119 -13.12 -12.00 -17.74
N ALA A 120 -12.32 -10.93 -17.79
CA ALA A 120 -12.52 -9.75 -16.95
C ALA A 120 -13.87 -9.06 -17.25
N LEU A 121 -14.38 -8.30 -16.28
CA LEU A 121 -15.60 -7.51 -16.43
C LEU A 121 -15.54 -6.62 -17.68
N PRO A 122 -16.53 -6.69 -18.59
CA PRO A 122 -16.51 -5.94 -19.84
C PRO A 122 -16.39 -4.43 -19.61
N GLY A 123 -15.62 -3.76 -20.49
CA GLY A 123 -15.46 -2.31 -20.47
C GLY A 123 -14.58 -1.77 -19.33
N ARG A 124 -13.94 -2.64 -18.55
CA ARG A 124 -13.03 -2.26 -17.46
C ARG A 124 -11.59 -2.63 -17.76
N ILE A 125 -10.68 -1.92 -17.15
CA ILE A 125 -9.24 -2.16 -17.21
C ILE A 125 -8.87 -3.13 -16.08
N PRO A 126 -8.53 -4.39 -16.37
CA PRO A 126 -8.15 -5.33 -15.35
C PRO A 126 -6.73 -5.05 -14.84
N VAL A 127 -6.57 -5.04 -13.52
CA VAL A 127 -5.28 -5.06 -12.83
C VAL A 127 -5.19 -6.38 -12.08
N VAL A 128 -4.32 -7.27 -12.56
CA VAL A 128 -4.15 -8.61 -11.98
C VAL A 128 -3.09 -8.58 -10.89
N LEU A 129 -3.45 -9.05 -9.71
CA LEU A 129 -2.56 -9.07 -8.54
C LEU A 129 -2.46 -10.49 -7.99
N ASP A 130 -1.27 -10.83 -7.52
CA ASP A 130 -1.13 -11.90 -6.55
C ASP A 130 -1.40 -11.31 -5.17
N ALA A 131 -2.64 -11.41 -4.74
CA ALA A 131 -3.10 -10.80 -3.50
C ALA A 131 -2.56 -11.49 -2.24
N ALA A 132 -1.91 -12.63 -2.42
CA ALA A 132 -1.48 -13.49 -1.33
C ALA A 132 -0.37 -12.89 -0.44
N ILE A 133 0.31 -11.82 -0.85
CA ILE A 133 1.66 -11.57 -0.30
C ILE A 133 1.96 -10.11 0.03
N ALA A 134 1.12 -9.12 -0.32
CA ALA A 134 1.45 -7.73 -0.04
C ALA A 134 0.24 -6.85 0.26
N PHE A 135 0.45 -5.84 1.10
CA PHE A 135 -0.48 -4.75 1.33
C PHE A 135 -0.89 -4.07 0.01
N GLY A 136 -2.19 -3.79 -0.16
CA GLY A 136 -2.71 -3.13 -1.36
C GLY A 136 -3.44 -4.07 -2.31
N SER A 137 -4.15 -5.08 -1.77
CA SER A 137 -4.97 -6.04 -2.55
C SER A 137 -6.10 -5.41 -3.39
N GLY A 138 -6.28 -4.10 -3.31
CA GLY A 138 -7.39 -3.40 -3.98
C GLY A 138 -8.69 -3.36 -3.17
N GLU A 139 -8.84 -4.19 -2.14
CA GLU A 139 -9.99 -4.17 -1.21
C GLU A 139 -9.92 -2.98 -0.27
N HIS A 140 -8.70 -2.54 0.05
CA HIS A 140 -8.48 -1.47 1.01
C HIS A 140 -9.02 -0.13 0.50
N GLY A 141 -9.80 0.57 1.31
CA GLY A 141 -10.43 1.84 0.92
C GLY A 141 -9.43 2.89 0.43
N SER A 142 -8.19 2.93 0.98
CA SER A 142 -7.16 3.85 0.52
C SER A 142 -6.75 3.60 -0.94
N THR A 143 -6.61 2.34 -1.35
CA THR A 143 -6.28 1.96 -2.73
C THR A 143 -7.43 2.30 -3.68
N ARG A 144 -8.68 1.98 -3.28
CA ARG A 144 -9.89 2.33 -4.04
C ARG A 144 -9.99 3.84 -4.26
N GLY A 145 -9.72 4.63 -3.21
CA GLY A 145 -9.70 6.08 -3.28
C GLY A 145 -8.65 6.61 -4.26
N CYS A 146 -7.42 6.04 -4.26
CA CYS A 146 -6.37 6.40 -5.22
C CYS A 146 -6.76 6.10 -6.67
N LEU A 147 -7.35 4.92 -6.95
CA LEU A 147 -7.79 4.55 -8.28
C LEU A 147 -8.90 5.47 -8.80
N ARG A 148 -9.87 5.83 -7.96
CA ARG A 148 -10.92 6.80 -8.29
C ARG A 148 -10.35 8.22 -8.50
N ALA A 149 -9.36 8.61 -7.70
CA ALA A 149 -8.67 9.88 -7.90
C ALA A 149 -7.90 9.91 -9.23
N LEU A 150 -7.24 8.81 -9.60
CA LEU A 150 -6.58 8.66 -10.89
C LEU A 150 -7.57 8.83 -12.06
N GLU A 151 -8.72 8.17 -12.01
CA GLU A 151 -9.77 8.35 -13.03
C GLU A 151 -10.16 9.80 -13.18
N ARG A 152 -10.34 10.52 -12.06
CA ARG A 152 -10.75 11.92 -12.03
C ARG A 152 -9.77 12.87 -12.68
N ILE A 153 -8.44 12.56 -12.59
CA ILE A 153 -7.40 13.41 -13.16
C ILE A 153 -6.86 12.93 -14.51
N ALA A 154 -7.28 11.78 -15.00
CA ALA A 154 -6.76 11.16 -16.23
C ALA A 154 -6.86 12.06 -17.46
N TYR A 155 -7.88 12.95 -17.54
CA TYR A 155 -8.02 13.93 -18.60
C TYR A 155 -6.84 14.90 -18.75
N ARG A 156 -6.02 15.05 -17.70
CA ARG A 156 -4.81 15.90 -17.68
C ARG A 156 -3.64 15.26 -18.40
N GLN A 157 -3.72 13.98 -18.74
CA GLN A 157 -2.68 13.20 -19.45
C GLN A 157 -1.28 13.35 -18.83
N PRO A 158 -1.10 13.09 -17.52
CA PRO A 158 0.22 13.17 -16.87
C PRO A 158 1.21 12.24 -17.59
N LYS A 159 2.44 12.71 -17.80
CA LYS A 159 3.47 11.98 -18.54
C LYS A 159 4.52 11.36 -17.64
N ARG A 160 4.98 12.09 -16.62
CA ARG A 160 5.99 11.63 -15.65
C ARG A 160 5.29 11.23 -14.35
N ILE A 161 5.27 9.92 -14.10
CA ILE A 161 4.51 9.31 -13.03
C ILE A 161 5.47 8.66 -12.03
N LEU A 162 5.23 8.91 -10.75
CA LEU A 162 5.90 8.26 -9.62
C LEU A 162 4.87 7.62 -8.70
N ASP A 163 5.11 6.37 -8.34
CA ASP A 163 4.39 5.65 -7.29
C ASP A 163 5.36 5.36 -6.13
N MET A 164 5.18 6.06 -5.03
CA MET A 164 6.05 6.02 -3.86
C MET A 164 5.40 5.21 -2.73
N GLY A 165 6.11 4.18 -2.25
CA GLY A 165 5.51 3.15 -1.40
C GLY A 165 4.55 2.29 -2.22
N THR A 166 5.07 1.73 -3.32
CA THR A 166 4.24 1.09 -4.36
C THR A 166 3.57 -0.21 -3.91
N GLY A 167 4.09 -0.87 -2.86
CA GLY A 167 3.54 -2.13 -2.36
C GLY A 167 3.43 -3.19 -3.45
N THR A 168 2.21 -3.55 -3.82
CA THR A 168 1.92 -4.52 -4.90
C THR A 168 2.16 -3.99 -6.32
N GLY A 169 2.41 -2.68 -6.49
CA GLY A 169 2.52 -2.04 -7.79
C GLY A 169 1.19 -1.60 -8.40
N ILE A 170 0.08 -1.74 -7.69
CA ILE A 170 -1.28 -1.55 -8.22
C ILE A 170 -1.50 -0.16 -8.82
N LEU A 171 -1.03 0.91 -8.14
CA LEU A 171 -1.26 2.28 -8.60
C LEU A 171 -0.43 2.61 -9.83
N ALA A 172 0.84 2.19 -9.85
CA ALA A 172 1.70 2.31 -11.03
C ALA A 172 1.10 1.56 -12.23
N MET A 173 0.62 0.32 -12.02
CA MET A 173 -0.01 -0.49 -13.08
C MET A 173 -1.30 0.13 -13.59
N ALA A 174 -2.17 0.60 -12.70
CA ALA A 174 -3.40 1.27 -13.07
C ALA A 174 -3.11 2.54 -13.91
N ALA A 175 -2.13 3.34 -13.48
CA ALA A 175 -1.73 4.54 -14.22
C ALA A 175 -1.15 4.20 -15.60
N ALA A 176 -0.26 3.20 -15.68
CA ALA A 176 0.32 2.78 -16.95
C ALA A 176 -0.72 2.25 -17.94
N LYS A 177 -1.69 1.44 -17.47
CA LYS A 177 -2.79 0.93 -18.30
C LYS A 177 -3.76 2.01 -18.75
N LEU A 178 -4.12 2.95 -17.86
CA LEU A 178 -5.10 3.98 -18.18
C LEU A 178 -4.54 5.08 -19.06
N LEU A 179 -3.29 5.47 -18.83
CA LEU A 179 -2.68 6.64 -19.48
C LEU A 179 -1.74 6.27 -20.63
N HIS A 180 -1.38 4.98 -20.76
CA HIS A 180 -0.39 4.50 -21.72
C HIS A 180 0.96 5.23 -21.58
N ARG A 181 1.44 5.38 -20.31
CA ARG A 181 2.65 6.11 -19.94
C ARG A 181 3.57 5.26 -19.08
N THR A 182 4.85 5.61 -19.13
CA THR A 182 5.84 5.02 -18.23
C THR A 182 5.64 5.54 -16.79
N ALA A 183 5.93 4.69 -15.81
CA ALA A 183 5.91 5.04 -14.39
C ALA A 183 7.17 4.54 -13.69
N LYS A 184 7.67 5.32 -12.74
CA LYS A 184 8.60 4.86 -11.72
C LYS A 184 7.80 4.39 -10.51
N ALA A 185 8.16 3.24 -9.97
CA ALA A 185 7.55 2.68 -8.76
C ALA A 185 8.64 2.36 -7.75
N THR A 186 8.46 2.79 -6.51
CA THR A 186 9.47 2.62 -5.46
C THR A 186 8.87 2.13 -4.17
N ASP A 187 9.64 1.32 -3.46
CA ASP A 187 9.34 0.94 -2.10
C ASP A 187 10.65 0.83 -1.30
N ILE A 188 10.58 1.04 0.01
CA ILE A 188 11.72 0.86 0.90
C ILE A 188 11.95 -0.62 1.18
N GLU A 189 10.86 -1.40 1.20
CA GLU A 189 10.88 -2.82 1.51
C GLU A 189 11.28 -3.67 0.29
N PRO A 190 12.37 -4.47 0.40
CA PRO A 190 12.82 -5.34 -0.69
C PRO A 190 11.74 -6.31 -1.18
N TRP A 191 10.91 -6.79 -0.26
CA TRP A 191 9.81 -7.69 -0.54
C TRP A 191 8.75 -7.04 -1.43
N SER A 192 8.29 -5.84 -1.07
CA SER A 192 7.32 -5.06 -1.87
C SER A 192 7.85 -4.83 -3.29
N VAL A 193 9.14 -4.49 -3.43
CA VAL A 193 9.79 -4.32 -4.75
C VAL A 193 9.74 -5.60 -5.58
N ARG A 194 9.97 -6.75 -4.96
CA ARG A 194 9.87 -8.05 -5.64
C ARG A 194 8.44 -8.33 -6.09
N VAL A 195 7.46 -8.21 -5.19
CA VAL A 195 6.04 -8.42 -5.50
C VAL A 195 5.55 -7.49 -6.59
N ALA A 196 5.89 -6.20 -6.52
CA ALA A 196 5.54 -5.24 -7.56
C ALA A 196 6.11 -5.64 -8.93
N ARG A 197 7.37 -6.09 -9.01
CA ARG A 197 7.98 -6.57 -10.27
C ARG A 197 7.26 -7.78 -10.83
N GLU A 198 6.91 -8.74 -10.00
CA GLU A 198 6.17 -9.93 -10.40
C GLU A 198 4.78 -9.56 -10.95
N ASN A 199 4.04 -8.69 -10.24
CA ASN A 199 2.73 -8.22 -10.70
C ASN A 199 2.82 -7.40 -11.99
N VAL A 200 3.82 -6.53 -12.13
CA VAL A 200 4.10 -5.78 -13.36
C VAL A 200 4.34 -6.75 -14.53
N GLY A 201 5.13 -7.81 -14.32
CA GLY A 201 5.37 -8.86 -15.32
C GLY A 201 4.10 -9.58 -15.73
N ARG A 202 3.28 -10.02 -14.75
CA ARG A 202 1.98 -10.68 -14.99
C ARG A 202 1.00 -9.84 -15.79
N ASN A 203 1.06 -8.53 -15.63
CA ASN A 203 0.24 -7.58 -16.37
C ASN A 203 0.83 -7.14 -17.73
N GLY A 204 2.00 -7.67 -18.14
CA GLY A 204 2.66 -7.30 -19.38
C GLY A 204 3.21 -5.87 -19.41
N LEU A 205 3.46 -5.27 -18.23
CA LEU A 205 3.82 -3.85 -18.09
C LEU A 205 5.31 -3.61 -17.85
N THR A 206 6.15 -4.63 -17.93
CA THR A 206 7.60 -4.52 -17.72
C THR A 206 8.26 -3.41 -18.57
N PRO A 207 7.87 -3.13 -19.83
CA PRO A 207 8.45 -2.03 -20.60
C PRO A 207 8.02 -0.64 -20.11
N LEU A 208 6.91 -0.56 -19.36
CA LEU A 208 6.33 0.73 -18.95
C LEU A 208 6.61 1.07 -17.49
N ILE A 209 6.87 0.08 -16.62
CA ILE A 209 7.00 0.31 -15.19
C ILE A 209 8.39 -0.11 -14.71
N HIS A 210 9.10 0.86 -14.14
CA HIS A 210 10.43 0.64 -13.57
C HIS A 210 10.33 0.59 -12.05
N VAL A 211 10.42 -0.63 -11.48
CA VAL A 211 10.33 -0.84 -10.03
C VAL A 211 11.72 -0.93 -9.42
N ARG A 212 12.03 -0.08 -8.42
CA ARG A 212 13.30 -0.09 -7.69
C ARG A 212 13.10 0.10 -6.18
N ARG A 213 14.00 -0.49 -5.41
CA ARG A 213 14.11 -0.15 -4.00
C ARG A 213 14.62 1.27 -3.86
N ALA A 214 13.92 2.09 -3.07
CA ALA A 214 14.32 3.46 -2.78
C ALA A 214 13.68 3.95 -1.48
N ASP A 215 14.46 4.71 -0.71
CA ASP A 215 13.98 5.41 0.47
C ASP A 215 13.50 6.82 0.07
N GLY A 216 12.27 6.87 -0.40
CA GLY A 216 11.59 8.11 -0.77
C GLY A 216 12.43 9.02 -1.68
N TRP A 217 12.44 10.30 -1.35
CA TRP A 217 13.13 11.34 -2.11
C TRP A 217 14.65 11.40 -1.87
N SER A 218 15.21 10.59 -0.97
CA SER A 218 16.67 10.50 -0.77
C SER A 218 17.38 9.76 -1.91
N ALA A 219 16.64 8.96 -2.67
CA ALA A 219 17.21 8.17 -3.76
C ALA A 219 17.46 9.01 -5.03
N PRO A 220 18.70 9.10 -5.53
CA PRO A 220 19.03 9.87 -6.73
C PRO A 220 18.17 9.51 -7.95
N TRP A 221 17.88 8.22 -8.13
CA TRP A 221 17.05 7.76 -9.24
C TRP A 221 15.61 8.32 -9.22
N VAL A 222 15.05 8.56 -8.01
CA VAL A 222 13.75 9.21 -7.87
C VAL A 222 13.87 10.69 -8.25
N VAL A 223 14.84 11.38 -7.67
CA VAL A 223 15.05 12.82 -7.87
C VAL A 223 15.36 13.17 -9.32
N THR A 224 16.19 12.40 -10.00
CA THR A 224 16.54 12.63 -11.43
C THR A 224 15.35 12.44 -12.37
N GLY A 225 14.25 11.84 -11.93
CA GLY A 225 13.01 11.72 -12.71
C GLY A 225 12.10 12.93 -12.63
N ALA A 226 12.37 13.85 -11.71
CA ALA A 226 11.55 15.04 -11.49
C ALA A 226 11.73 16.10 -12.60
N PRO A 227 10.78 17.06 -12.72
CA PRO A 227 9.55 17.16 -11.98
C PRO A 227 8.50 16.15 -12.45
N TYR A 228 7.64 15.68 -11.54
CA TYR A 228 6.61 14.69 -11.81
C TYR A 228 5.25 15.35 -12.07
N ASP A 229 4.53 14.86 -13.08
CA ASP A 229 3.18 15.32 -13.39
C ASP A 229 2.14 14.64 -12.48
N LEU A 230 2.45 13.41 -12.02
CA LEU A 230 1.63 12.64 -11.09
C LEU A 230 2.51 11.90 -10.09
N VAL A 231 2.22 12.10 -8.82
CA VAL A 231 2.83 11.36 -7.71
C VAL A 231 1.73 10.65 -6.93
N PHE A 232 1.84 9.35 -6.77
CA PHE A 232 1.10 8.60 -5.78
C PHE A 232 1.94 8.42 -4.52
N ALA A 233 1.31 8.50 -3.36
CA ALA A 233 1.85 8.05 -2.09
C ALA A 233 0.70 7.52 -1.23
N ASN A 234 0.51 6.20 -1.24
CA ASN A 234 -0.47 5.50 -0.42
C ASN A 234 0.26 4.85 0.76
N ILE A 235 0.66 5.69 1.71
CA ILE A 235 1.47 5.33 2.87
C ILE A 235 0.93 6.06 4.12
N LEU A 236 1.46 5.71 5.30
CA LEU A 236 1.00 6.27 6.56
C LEU A 236 1.12 7.81 6.61
N ALA A 237 0.26 8.45 7.41
CA ALA A 237 0.14 9.91 7.51
C ALA A 237 1.45 10.59 7.96
N ARG A 238 2.20 10.00 8.91
CA ARG A 238 3.45 10.59 9.41
C ARG A 238 4.55 10.68 8.33
N PRO A 239 4.86 9.62 7.56
CA PRO A 239 5.73 9.72 6.38
C PRO A 239 5.25 10.75 5.36
N LEU A 240 3.94 10.81 5.06
CA LEU A 240 3.38 11.81 4.15
C LEU A 240 3.71 13.24 4.60
N CYS A 241 3.54 13.55 5.89
CA CYS A 241 3.89 14.86 6.43
C CYS A 241 5.40 15.16 6.31
N ARG A 242 6.28 14.19 6.57
CA ARG A 242 7.73 14.36 6.45
C ARG A 242 8.18 14.64 5.02
N MET A 243 7.46 14.11 4.04
CA MET A 243 7.80 14.26 2.62
C MET A 243 7.23 15.53 1.98
N ALA A 244 6.42 16.32 2.66
CA ALA A 244 5.68 17.44 2.09
C ALA A 244 6.56 18.45 1.35
N GLY A 245 7.70 18.83 1.93
CA GLY A 245 8.66 19.75 1.30
C GLY A 245 9.29 19.20 0.03
N SER A 246 9.70 17.95 0.05
CA SER A 246 10.27 17.29 -1.13
C SER A 246 9.21 17.06 -2.20
N LEU A 247 8.00 16.65 -1.82
CA LEU A 247 6.89 16.51 -2.74
C LEU A 247 6.60 17.82 -3.47
N SER A 248 6.51 18.94 -2.75
CA SER A 248 6.33 20.26 -3.37
C SER A 248 7.45 20.60 -4.35
N ARG A 249 8.71 20.34 -3.96
CA ARG A 249 9.88 20.64 -4.80
C ARG A 249 9.91 19.86 -6.11
N TYR A 250 9.48 18.60 -6.08
CA TYR A 250 9.61 17.69 -7.21
C TYR A 250 8.32 17.45 -7.98
N LEU A 251 7.20 18.01 -7.55
CA LEU A 251 5.94 18.03 -8.30
C LEU A 251 6.03 19.10 -9.39
N ALA A 252 5.58 18.78 -10.61
CA ALA A 252 5.49 19.74 -11.69
C ALA A 252 4.49 20.89 -11.36
N PRO A 253 4.65 22.09 -11.92
CA PRO A 253 3.74 23.20 -11.62
C PRO A 253 2.25 22.89 -11.81
N ASN A 254 1.92 22.10 -12.85
CA ASN A 254 0.55 21.63 -13.13
C ASN A 254 0.30 20.20 -12.66
N GLY A 255 1.25 19.63 -11.90
CA GLY A 255 1.21 18.27 -11.40
C GLY A 255 0.13 18.05 -10.34
N ARG A 256 -0.14 16.79 -10.08
CA ARG A 256 -1.04 16.33 -9.02
C ARG A 256 -0.34 15.30 -8.16
N ALA A 257 -0.55 15.42 -6.86
CA ALA A 257 -0.19 14.36 -5.92
C ALA A 257 -1.48 13.71 -5.38
N ILE A 258 -1.55 12.40 -5.43
CA ILE A 258 -2.62 11.59 -4.86
C ILE A 258 -2.05 10.94 -3.61
N LEU A 259 -2.48 11.42 -2.44
CA LEU A 259 -2.02 10.98 -1.13
C LEU A 259 -3.13 10.19 -0.45
N SER A 260 -2.83 9.00 0.04
CA SER A 260 -3.76 8.14 0.78
C SER A 260 -3.03 7.30 1.83
N GLY A 261 -3.69 6.30 2.42
CA GLY A 261 -3.15 5.58 3.58
C GLY A 261 -3.34 6.37 4.87
N LEU A 262 -4.30 7.29 4.88
CA LEU A 262 -4.65 8.13 6.03
C LEU A 262 -6.14 8.04 6.34
N LEU A 263 -6.46 8.09 7.61
CA LEU A 263 -7.84 8.12 8.10
C LEU A 263 -8.42 9.54 7.97
N GLN A 264 -9.74 9.64 7.91
CA GLN A 264 -10.42 10.94 7.79
C GLN A 264 -10.00 11.94 8.87
N ARG A 265 -9.77 11.49 10.11
CA ARG A 265 -9.30 12.33 11.23
C ARG A 265 -7.89 12.91 11.02
N GLN A 266 -7.06 12.27 10.20
CA GLN A 266 -5.68 12.68 9.91
C GLN A 266 -5.59 13.70 8.76
N VAL A 267 -6.67 13.93 8.02
CA VAL A 267 -6.71 14.84 6.86
C VAL A 267 -6.20 16.24 7.19
N ARG A 268 -6.65 16.84 8.31
CA ARG A 268 -6.22 18.19 8.70
C ARG A 268 -4.73 18.26 8.96
N TRP A 269 -4.17 17.27 9.62
CA TRP A 269 -2.75 17.19 9.91
C TRP A 269 -1.91 17.09 8.64
N VAL A 270 -2.25 16.14 7.75
CA VAL A 270 -1.55 15.96 6.47
C VAL A 270 -1.66 17.21 5.59
N LEU A 271 -2.85 17.81 5.48
CA LEU A 271 -3.05 19.04 4.71
C LEU A 271 -2.26 20.23 5.27
N SER A 272 -2.18 20.37 6.60
CA SER A 272 -1.41 21.45 7.24
C SER A 272 0.07 21.34 6.86
N ALA A 273 0.65 20.14 6.93
CA ALA A 273 2.05 19.92 6.55
C ALA A 273 2.32 20.31 5.08
N HIS A 274 1.43 19.93 4.18
CA HIS A 274 1.61 20.20 2.75
C HIS A 274 1.37 21.68 2.38
N ARG A 275 0.43 22.35 3.05
CA ARG A 275 0.16 23.78 2.86
C ARG A 275 1.34 24.65 3.23
N GLN A 276 2.12 24.28 4.26
CA GLN A 276 3.36 24.99 4.63
C GLN A 276 4.40 25.01 3.50
N HIS A 277 4.27 24.11 2.54
CA HIS A 277 5.14 24.02 1.37
C HIS A 277 4.45 24.41 0.05
N GLY A 278 3.34 25.18 0.13
CA GLY A 278 2.67 25.72 -1.04
C GLY A 278 1.77 24.74 -1.80
N LEU A 279 1.52 23.56 -1.25
CA LEU A 279 0.57 22.62 -1.83
C LEU A 279 -0.83 22.85 -1.27
N VAL A 280 -1.83 22.86 -2.14
CA VAL A 280 -3.24 23.09 -1.79
C VAL A 280 -4.10 21.90 -2.23
N LEU A 281 -5.22 21.75 -1.55
CA LEU A 281 -6.20 20.71 -1.84
C LEU A 281 -6.93 21.01 -3.14
N ASP A 282 -6.95 20.04 -4.05
CA ASP A 282 -7.73 20.04 -5.28
C ASP A 282 -9.03 19.22 -5.13
N ALA A 283 -8.94 18.07 -4.45
CA ALA A 283 -10.10 17.23 -4.13
C ALA A 283 -9.82 16.31 -2.93
N THR A 284 -10.89 15.86 -2.28
CA THR A 284 -10.88 14.78 -1.30
C THR A 284 -11.86 13.71 -1.73
N LEU A 285 -11.47 12.44 -1.60
CA LEU A 285 -12.34 11.28 -1.77
C LEU A 285 -12.36 10.50 -0.45
N HIS A 286 -13.50 9.90 -0.14
CA HIS A 286 -13.70 9.08 1.06
C HIS A 286 -14.11 7.67 0.65
N GLU A 287 -13.52 6.68 1.31
CA GLU A 287 -13.85 5.26 1.18
C GLU A 287 -13.86 4.66 2.59
N GLY A 288 -15.04 4.48 3.18
CA GLY A 288 -15.17 4.10 4.59
C GLY A 288 -14.43 5.08 5.50
N ALA A 289 -13.58 4.59 6.40
CA ALA A 289 -12.77 5.41 7.29
C ALA A 289 -11.60 6.13 6.60
N TRP A 290 -11.28 5.77 5.36
CA TRP A 290 -10.10 6.26 4.63
C TRP A 290 -10.38 7.53 3.85
N ALA A 291 -9.34 8.38 3.78
CA ALA A 291 -9.35 9.58 2.95
C ALA A 291 -8.24 9.50 1.89
N THR A 292 -8.55 10.04 0.72
CA THR A 292 -7.59 10.25 -0.36
C THR A 292 -7.62 11.73 -0.75
N LEU A 293 -6.45 12.36 -0.72
CA LEU A 293 -6.26 13.76 -1.03
C LEU A 293 -5.63 13.91 -2.41
N VAL A 294 -6.20 14.76 -3.23
CA VAL A 294 -5.57 15.22 -4.46
C VAL A 294 -5.02 16.62 -4.20
N LEU A 295 -3.70 16.78 -4.29
CA LEU A 295 -3.03 18.04 -4.05
C LEU A 295 -2.44 18.60 -5.34
N ARG A 296 -2.27 19.93 -5.37
CA ARG A 296 -1.57 20.67 -6.43
C ARG A 296 -0.82 21.86 -5.85
N HIS A 297 0.03 22.48 -6.65
CA HIS A 297 0.57 23.80 -6.26
C HIS A 297 -0.55 24.83 -6.13
N GLY A 298 -0.44 25.70 -5.14
CA GLY A 298 -1.26 26.91 -5.04
C GLY A 298 -0.98 27.81 -6.26
N CYS A 299 -1.96 28.60 -6.65
CA CYS A 299 -1.69 29.72 -7.54
C CYS A 299 -0.86 30.73 -6.73
N GLY A 300 0.35 31.02 -7.18
CA GLY A 300 1.17 32.10 -6.64
C GLY A 300 0.53 33.45 -6.97
#